data_838653e09911f13a0301aca35a7564b1
#
_entry.id   838653e09911f13a0301aca35a7564b1
#
_cell.length_a   1.000
_cell.length_b   1.000
_cell.length_c   1.000
_cell.angle_alpha   90.00
_cell.angle_beta   90.00
_cell.angle_gamma   90.00
#
_symmetry.space_group_name_H-M   'P 1'
#
loop_
_entity.id
_entity.type
_entity.pdbx_description
1 polymer ?
#
loop_
_entity_poly.entity_id
_entity_poly.type
_entity_poly.pdbx_seq_one_letter_code
_entity_poly.pdbx_strand_id
1 'polypeptide(L)'
;MEKEEALFIETAEREHIEMYLKAIWMLNERGEEAKVSIIAKLLNIKQPSVVQMLRKLHRRGYVIYSDGKAKLTDKGEQMGMQMVRNARLLEVLMKNTLKIDLDEEMVCGMEHHMSKDFADAICTLLNHPRVCPHGYTIPGGRCCKAVK
;
A
#
# COMPACT_ATOMS: atom_id res chain seq x y z
N MET A 1 22.28 12.04 -16.57
CA MET A 1 22.70 10.95 -15.65
C MET A 1 22.41 11.30 -14.20
N GLU A 2 23.01 12.32 -13.63
CA GLU A 2 22.81 12.66 -12.20
C GLU A 2 21.33 12.88 -11.79
N LYS A 3 20.51 13.51 -12.64
CA LYS A 3 19.08 13.71 -12.35
C LYS A 3 18.26 12.42 -12.43
N GLU A 4 18.61 11.54 -13.36
CA GLU A 4 17.94 10.25 -13.51
C GLU A 4 18.29 9.30 -12.36
N GLU A 5 19.56 9.31 -11.92
CA GLU A 5 20.03 8.53 -10.80
C GLU A 5 19.40 9.00 -9.48
N ALA A 6 19.33 10.31 -9.26
CA ALA A 6 18.68 10.89 -8.10
C ALA A 6 17.18 10.54 -8.05
N LEU A 7 16.49 10.61 -9.18
CA LEU A 7 15.08 10.25 -9.29
C LEU A 7 14.86 8.75 -9.00
N PHE A 8 15.75 7.90 -9.49
CA PHE A 8 15.67 6.46 -9.23
C PHE A 8 15.82 6.14 -7.73
N ILE A 9 16.79 6.75 -7.06
CA ILE A 9 17.02 6.55 -5.62
C ILE A 9 15.81 7.03 -4.82
N GLU A 10 15.28 8.21 -5.13
CA GLU A 10 14.11 8.78 -4.46
C GLU A 10 12.86 7.89 -4.65
N THR A 11 12.67 7.38 -5.85
CA THR A 11 11.56 6.47 -6.17
C THR A 11 11.67 5.15 -5.39
N ALA A 12 12.86 4.55 -5.36
CA ALA A 12 13.10 3.31 -4.63
C ALA A 12 12.86 3.46 -3.12
N GLU A 13 13.28 4.59 -2.55
CA GLU A 13 13.04 4.89 -1.14
C GLU A 13 11.55 5.05 -0.83
N ARG A 14 10.83 5.76 -1.69
CA ARG A 14 9.37 5.94 -1.56
C ARG A 14 8.64 4.61 -1.63
N GLU A 15 8.99 3.75 -2.56
CA GLU A 15 8.39 2.41 -2.70
C GLU A 15 8.60 1.56 -1.45
N HIS A 16 9.78 1.61 -0.85
CA HIS A 16 10.06 0.94 0.42
C HIS A 16 9.14 1.42 1.53
N ILE A 17 9.01 2.72 1.69
CA ILE A 17 8.12 3.33 2.70
C ILE A 17 6.68 2.86 2.47
N GLU A 18 6.19 2.98 1.24
CA GLU A 18 4.83 2.60 0.87
C GLU A 18 4.56 1.12 1.11
N MET A 19 5.52 0.25 0.82
CA MET A 19 5.42 -1.19 1.04
C MET A 19 5.23 -1.53 2.54
N TYR A 20 5.99 -0.89 3.43
CA TYR A 20 5.85 -1.09 4.87
C TYR A 20 4.51 -0.58 5.38
N LEU A 21 4.10 0.60 4.96
CA LEU A 21 2.83 1.20 5.39
C LEU A 21 1.63 0.38 4.90
N LYS A 22 1.68 -0.13 3.69
CA LYS A 22 0.68 -1.06 3.17
C LYS A 22 0.60 -2.33 4.02
N ALA A 23 1.75 -2.92 4.34
CA ALA A 23 1.81 -4.14 5.14
C ALA A 23 1.21 -3.94 6.54
N ILE A 24 1.55 -2.84 7.21
CA ILE A 24 1.01 -2.49 8.52
C ILE A 24 -0.50 -2.27 8.44
N TRP A 25 -0.96 -1.53 7.43
CA TRP A 25 -2.39 -1.29 7.21
C TRP A 25 -3.17 -2.60 7.03
N MET A 26 -2.63 -3.53 6.23
CA MET A 26 -3.26 -4.84 6.01
C MET A 26 -3.29 -5.70 7.28
N LEU A 27 -2.26 -5.66 8.10
CA LEU A 27 -2.26 -6.33 9.40
C LEU A 27 -3.36 -5.78 10.30
N ASN A 28 -3.48 -4.46 10.36
CA ASN A 28 -4.52 -3.79 11.15
C ASN A 28 -5.93 -4.11 10.65
N GLU A 29 -6.12 -4.23 9.33
CA GLU A 29 -7.37 -4.67 8.73
C GLU A 29 -7.81 -6.05 9.24
N ARG A 30 -6.85 -6.95 9.47
CA ARG A 30 -7.09 -8.28 10.00
C ARG A 30 -7.22 -8.33 11.53
N GLY A 31 -7.12 -7.19 12.20
CA GLY A 31 -7.11 -7.12 13.66
C GLY A 31 -5.79 -7.54 14.28
N GLU A 32 -4.71 -7.59 13.50
CA GLU A 32 -3.38 -7.96 13.98
C GLU A 32 -2.53 -6.74 14.30
N GLU A 33 -1.76 -6.82 15.38
CA GLU A 33 -0.76 -5.80 15.70
C GLU A 33 0.44 -5.93 14.77
N ALA A 34 0.99 -4.79 14.35
CA ALA A 34 2.18 -4.75 13.48
C ALA A 34 3.47 -4.91 14.30
N LYS A 35 3.73 -6.13 14.73
CA LYS A 35 4.97 -6.51 15.43
C LYS A 35 6.10 -6.70 14.42
N VAL A 36 7.34 -6.39 14.84
CA VAL A 36 8.54 -6.58 14.02
C VAL A 36 8.59 -7.98 13.40
N SER A 37 8.35 -9.03 14.21
CA SER A 37 8.39 -10.41 13.74
C SER A 37 7.33 -10.72 12.68
N ILE A 38 6.14 -10.15 12.80
CA ILE A 38 5.03 -10.35 11.86
C ILE A 38 5.30 -9.62 10.55
N ILE A 39 5.76 -8.37 10.63
CA ILE A 39 6.15 -7.59 9.45
C ILE A 39 7.29 -8.28 8.70
N ALA A 40 8.31 -8.73 9.41
CA ALA A 40 9.46 -9.44 8.84
C ALA A 40 9.02 -10.69 8.06
N LYS A 41 8.11 -11.47 8.64
CA LYS A 41 7.55 -12.65 7.99
C LYS A 41 6.71 -12.31 6.77
N LEU A 42 5.83 -11.30 6.89
CA LEU A 42 4.94 -10.88 5.80
C LEU A 42 5.71 -10.37 4.60
N LEU A 43 6.75 -9.58 4.83
CA LEU A 43 7.57 -8.98 3.77
C LEU A 43 8.77 -9.84 3.36
N ASN A 44 8.99 -10.96 4.02
CA ASN A 44 10.15 -11.82 3.82
C ASN A 44 11.48 -11.06 3.96
N ILE A 45 11.59 -10.29 5.02
CA ILE A 45 12.74 -9.43 5.34
C ILE A 45 13.25 -9.81 6.74
N LYS A 46 14.53 -9.66 6.98
CA LYS A 46 15.13 -9.94 8.30
C LYS A 46 14.70 -8.90 9.33
N GLN A 47 14.46 -9.34 10.56
CA GLN A 47 13.99 -8.47 11.65
C GLN A 47 14.84 -7.23 11.89
N PRO A 48 16.20 -7.28 11.88
CA PRO A 48 17.01 -6.07 12.03
C PRO A 48 16.74 -5.01 10.96
N SER A 49 16.48 -5.41 9.73
CA SER A 49 16.13 -4.50 8.64
C SER A 49 14.76 -3.86 8.87
N VAL A 50 13.80 -4.63 9.39
CA VAL A 50 12.47 -4.11 9.77
C VAL A 50 12.60 -3.06 10.87
N VAL A 51 13.39 -3.34 11.91
CA VAL A 51 13.63 -2.39 13.02
C VAL A 51 14.22 -1.07 12.50
N GLN A 52 15.22 -1.14 11.62
CA GLN A 52 15.82 0.05 11.03
C GLN A 52 14.80 0.88 10.24
N MET A 53 13.97 0.23 9.43
CA MET A 53 12.94 0.92 8.66
C MET A 53 11.86 1.51 9.57
N LEU A 54 11.39 0.80 10.59
CA LEU A 54 10.40 1.32 11.51
C LEU A 54 10.90 2.55 12.30
N ARG A 55 12.18 2.57 12.67
CA ARG A 55 12.80 3.76 13.27
C ARG A 55 12.80 4.94 12.30
N LYS A 56 13.09 4.69 11.03
CA LYS A 56 13.05 5.72 9.99
C LYS A 56 11.62 6.24 9.78
N LEU A 57 10.64 5.35 9.69
CA LEU A 57 9.23 5.71 9.56
C LEU A 57 8.73 6.50 10.77
N HIS A 58 9.20 6.16 11.96
CA HIS A 58 8.90 6.89 13.19
C HIS A 58 9.44 8.32 13.12
N ARG A 59 10.70 8.49 12.73
CA ARG A 59 11.32 9.82 12.58
C ARG A 59 10.61 10.69 11.54
N ARG A 60 10.06 10.07 10.50
CA ARG A 60 9.34 10.76 9.43
C ARG A 60 7.85 10.97 9.70
N GLY A 61 7.36 10.51 10.85
CA GLY A 61 5.98 10.73 11.27
C GLY A 61 4.94 9.82 10.65
N TYR A 62 5.34 8.69 10.08
CA TYR A 62 4.41 7.72 9.48
C TYR A 62 3.89 6.69 10.48
N VAL A 63 4.69 6.36 11.47
CA VAL A 63 4.32 5.39 12.51
C VAL A 63 4.78 5.89 13.87
N ILE A 64 4.18 5.32 14.92
CA ILE A 64 4.72 5.36 16.28
C ILE A 64 5.29 3.98 16.54
N TYR A 65 6.62 3.91 16.67
CA TYR A 65 7.33 2.67 16.93
C TYR A 65 7.79 2.61 18.37
N SER A 66 7.29 1.65 19.14
CA SER A 66 7.68 1.39 20.52
C SER A 66 7.39 -0.06 20.88
N ASP A 67 8.18 -0.63 21.79
CA ASP A 67 7.99 -1.99 22.33
C ASP A 67 7.85 -3.08 21.24
N GLY A 68 8.64 -2.96 20.17
CA GLY A 68 8.64 -3.91 19.07
C GLY A 68 7.39 -3.90 18.20
N LYS A 69 6.57 -2.85 18.28
CA LYS A 69 5.32 -2.68 17.55
C LYS A 69 5.28 -1.34 16.84
N ALA A 70 4.61 -1.28 15.70
CA ALA A 70 4.35 -0.05 14.98
C ALA A 70 2.86 0.23 14.91
N LYS A 71 2.48 1.49 15.18
CA LYS A 71 1.12 1.99 14.96
C LYS A 71 1.16 3.07 13.90
N LEU A 72 0.23 3.03 12.94
CA LEU A 72 0.14 4.07 11.93
C LEU A 72 -0.31 5.39 12.54
N THR A 73 0.33 6.47 12.14
CA THR A 73 -0.19 7.83 12.32
C THR A 73 -1.24 8.11 11.23
N ASP A 74 -1.96 9.23 11.31
CA ASP A 74 -2.90 9.61 10.26
C ASP A 74 -2.22 9.68 8.89
N LYS A 75 -1.00 10.20 8.83
CA LYS A 75 -0.18 10.26 7.62
C LYS A 75 0.14 8.86 7.08
N GLY A 76 0.56 7.96 7.95
CA GLY A 76 0.86 6.57 7.59
C GLY A 76 -0.39 5.79 7.18
N GLU A 77 -1.49 6.00 7.88
CA GLU A 77 -2.80 5.39 7.57
C GLU A 77 -3.26 5.76 6.15
N GLN A 78 -3.22 7.04 5.80
CA GLN A 78 -3.64 7.51 4.49
C GLN A 78 -2.78 6.92 3.37
N MET A 79 -1.46 6.86 3.57
CA MET A 79 -0.55 6.33 2.57
C MET A 79 -0.72 4.81 2.40
N GLY A 80 -0.81 4.07 3.49
CA GLY A 80 -1.04 2.62 3.46
C GLY A 80 -2.37 2.27 2.81
N MET A 81 -3.42 2.99 3.17
CA MET A 81 -4.75 2.83 2.58
C MET A 81 -4.75 3.08 1.08
N GLN A 82 -4.05 4.12 0.61
CA GLN A 82 -3.96 4.42 -0.82
C GLN A 82 -3.27 3.30 -1.59
N MET A 83 -2.23 2.69 -1.04
CA MET A 83 -1.55 1.56 -1.68
C MET A 83 -2.46 0.34 -1.77
N VAL A 84 -3.20 0.05 -0.72
CA VAL A 84 -4.18 -1.04 -0.71
C VAL A 84 -5.29 -0.80 -1.74
N ARG A 85 -5.81 0.44 -1.80
CA ARG A 85 -6.80 0.84 -2.80
C ARG A 85 -6.27 0.63 -4.23
N ASN A 86 -5.06 1.13 -4.50
CA ASN A 86 -4.43 0.99 -5.82
C ASN A 86 -4.32 -0.48 -6.24
N ALA A 87 -3.80 -1.33 -5.35
CA ALA A 87 -3.64 -2.75 -5.63
C ALA A 87 -4.97 -3.44 -5.89
N ARG A 88 -5.97 -3.22 -5.04
CA ARG A 88 -7.27 -3.88 -5.14
C ARG A 88 -8.05 -3.43 -6.38
N LEU A 89 -7.93 -2.17 -6.78
CA LEU A 89 -8.50 -1.69 -8.05
C LEU A 89 -7.85 -2.33 -9.27
N LEU A 90 -6.52 -2.49 -9.26
CA LEU A 90 -5.81 -3.19 -10.33
C LEU A 90 -6.24 -4.65 -10.43
N GLU A 91 -6.42 -5.32 -9.31
CA GLU A 91 -6.90 -6.72 -9.28
C GLU A 91 -8.29 -6.85 -9.91
N VAL A 92 -9.22 -5.93 -9.60
CA VAL A 92 -10.55 -5.90 -10.22
C VAL A 92 -10.45 -5.66 -11.72
N LEU A 93 -9.62 -4.71 -12.14
CA LEU A 93 -9.41 -4.42 -13.56
C LEU A 93 -8.92 -5.66 -14.30
N MET A 94 -7.91 -6.33 -13.77
CA MET A 94 -7.33 -7.53 -14.39
C MET A 94 -8.34 -8.65 -14.49
N LYS A 95 -8.96 -9.01 -13.36
CA LYS A 95 -9.82 -10.18 -13.28
C LYS A 95 -11.19 -9.97 -13.94
N ASN A 96 -11.84 -8.87 -13.64
CA ASN A 96 -13.24 -8.65 -14.04
C ASN A 96 -13.40 -8.00 -15.41
N THR A 97 -12.49 -7.13 -15.81
CA THR A 97 -12.59 -6.37 -17.06
C THR A 97 -11.70 -6.93 -18.16
N LEU A 98 -10.40 -7.11 -17.86
CA LEU A 98 -9.45 -7.62 -18.83
C LEU A 98 -9.50 -9.14 -18.99
N LYS A 99 -10.11 -9.85 -18.03
CA LYS A 99 -10.24 -11.31 -18.03
C LYS A 99 -8.91 -12.05 -18.13
N ILE A 100 -7.90 -11.52 -17.45
CA ILE A 100 -6.57 -12.13 -17.34
C ILE A 100 -6.32 -12.62 -15.92
N ASP A 101 -5.32 -13.47 -15.76
CA ASP A 101 -4.94 -13.97 -14.44
C ASP A 101 -4.30 -12.85 -13.60
N LEU A 102 -4.49 -12.93 -12.28
CA LEU A 102 -3.87 -11.99 -11.36
C LEU A 102 -2.36 -12.22 -11.33
N ASP A 103 -1.62 -11.15 -11.55
CA ASP A 103 -0.17 -11.09 -11.44
C ASP A 103 0.16 -10.19 -10.25
N GLU A 104 0.37 -10.81 -9.09
CA GLU A 104 0.61 -10.09 -7.84
C GLU A 104 1.90 -9.28 -7.87
N GLU A 105 2.93 -9.77 -8.55
CA GLU A 105 4.19 -9.05 -8.70
C GLU A 105 4.00 -7.76 -9.52
N MET A 106 3.28 -7.86 -10.64
CA MET A 106 2.96 -6.70 -11.46
C MET A 106 2.09 -5.70 -10.71
N VAL A 107 1.05 -6.16 -10.01
CA VAL A 107 0.19 -5.29 -9.20
C VAL A 107 1.01 -4.56 -8.14
N CYS A 108 1.87 -5.27 -7.43
CA CYS A 108 2.74 -4.67 -6.41
C CYS A 108 3.66 -3.59 -7.00
N GLY A 109 4.22 -3.84 -8.18
CA GLY A 109 5.04 -2.83 -8.87
C GLY A 109 4.24 -1.62 -9.32
N MET A 110 3.08 -1.83 -9.93
CA MET A 110 2.25 -0.76 -10.48
C MET A 110 1.61 0.12 -9.40
N GLU A 111 1.22 -0.44 -8.25
CA GLU A 111 0.53 0.33 -7.20
C GLU A 111 1.32 1.54 -6.71
N HIS A 112 2.65 1.43 -6.67
CA HIS A 112 3.54 2.50 -6.23
C HIS A 112 3.66 3.66 -7.21
N HIS A 113 3.29 3.45 -8.45
CA HIS A 113 3.36 4.45 -9.52
C HIS A 113 2.00 5.07 -9.86
N MET A 114 0.93 4.59 -9.23
CA MET A 114 -0.41 5.12 -9.46
C MET A 114 -0.66 6.37 -8.62
N SER A 115 -1.03 7.47 -9.30
CA SER A 115 -1.54 8.65 -8.62
C SER A 115 -2.95 8.41 -8.07
N LYS A 116 -3.39 9.26 -7.15
CA LYS A 116 -4.76 9.24 -6.65
C LYS A 116 -5.77 9.45 -7.79
N ASP A 117 -5.46 10.36 -8.71
CA ASP A 117 -6.33 10.66 -9.85
C ASP A 117 -6.45 9.45 -10.78
N PHE A 118 -5.35 8.75 -11.03
CA PHE A 118 -5.35 7.52 -11.84
C PHE A 118 -6.18 6.42 -11.16
N ALA A 119 -6.01 6.22 -9.86
CA ALA A 119 -6.80 5.26 -9.10
C ALA A 119 -8.30 5.60 -9.13
N ASP A 120 -8.66 6.87 -8.96
CA ASP A 120 -10.04 7.33 -9.03
C ASP A 120 -10.64 7.15 -10.43
N ALA A 121 -9.85 7.36 -11.48
CA ALA A 121 -10.27 7.12 -12.86
C ALA A 121 -10.56 5.64 -13.11
N ILE A 122 -9.68 4.75 -12.66
CA ILE A 122 -9.92 3.29 -12.73
C ILE A 122 -11.16 2.91 -11.93
N CYS A 123 -11.29 3.41 -10.73
CA CYS A 123 -12.46 3.15 -9.89
C CYS A 123 -13.76 3.56 -10.59
N THR A 124 -13.78 4.74 -11.20
CA THR A 124 -14.93 5.24 -11.98
C THR A 124 -15.21 4.36 -13.18
N LEU A 125 -14.17 3.97 -13.93
CA LEU A 125 -14.29 3.06 -15.07
C LEU A 125 -14.93 1.73 -14.67
N LEU A 126 -14.55 1.21 -13.49
CA LEU A 126 -15.04 -0.06 -12.96
C LEU A 126 -16.39 0.08 -12.22
N ASN A 127 -17.02 1.23 -12.25
CA ASN A 127 -18.28 1.54 -11.57
C ASN A 127 -18.17 1.40 -10.04
N HIS A 128 -17.11 1.93 -9.47
CA HIS A 128 -16.86 2.01 -8.02
C HIS A 128 -16.97 0.65 -7.31
N PRO A 129 -16.13 -0.33 -7.65
CA PRO A 129 -16.17 -1.64 -7.01
C PRO A 129 -15.85 -1.52 -5.53
N ARG A 130 -16.51 -2.31 -4.70
CA ARG A 130 -16.37 -2.28 -3.24
C ARG A 130 -15.56 -3.44 -2.69
N VAL A 131 -15.41 -4.51 -3.48
CA VAL A 131 -14.75 -5.75 -3.08
C VAL A 131 -13.80 -6.21 -4.18
N CYS A 132 -12.60 -6.59 -3.81
CA CYS A 132 -11.61 -7.14 -4.73
C CYS A 132 -11.85 -8.64 -4.98
N PRO A 133 -11.18 -9.25 -5.98
CA PRO A 133 -11.33 -10.69 -6.27
C PRO A 133 -10.99 -11.61 -5.09
N HIS A 134 -10.16 -11.16 -4.15
CA HIS A 134 -9.85 -11.92 -2.93
C HIS A 134 -10.89 -11.77 -1.82
N GLY A 135 -11.94 -10.97 -2.02
CA GLY A 135 -13.00 -10.77 -1.04
C GLY A 135 -12.77 -9.65 -0.02
N TYR A 136 -11.69 -8.88 -0.18
CA TYR A 136 -11.41 -7.74 0.71
C TYR A 136 -12.09 -6.46 0.23
N THR A 137 -12.48 -5.62 1.18
CA THR A 137 -13.05 -4.31 0.89
C THR A 137 -12.06 -3.39 0.20
N ILE A 138 -12.50 -2.67 -0.82
CA ILE A 138 -11.69 -1.66 -1.49
C ILE A 138 -11.92 -0.32 -0.78
N PRO A 139 -10.89 0.29 -0.19
CA PRO A 139 -11.03 1.62 0.41
C PRO A 139 -11.54 2.65 -0.60
N GLY A 140 -12.47 3.50 -0.19
CA GLY A 140 -13.04 4.52 -1.06
C GLY A 140 -12.09 5.67 -1.36
N GLY A 141 -12.29 6.33 -2.49
CA GLY A 141 -11.61 7.55 -2.89
C GLY A 141 -12.58 8.72 -3.06
N ARG A 142 -12.08 9.85 -3.54
CA ARG A 142 -12.90 11.03 -3.80
C ARG A 142 -14.04 10.75 -4.78
N CYS A 143 -13.78 9.96 -5.80
CA CYS A 143 -14.78 9.58 -6.80
C CYS A 143 -15.99 8.85 -6.21
N CYS A 144 -15.79 8.13 -5.10
CA CYS A 144 -16.85 7.35 -4.45
C CYS A 144 -17.81 8.23 -3.63
N LYS A 145 -17.41 9.42 -3.24
CA LYS A 145 -18.24 10.36 -2.47
C LYS A 145 -19.37 10.97 -3.30
N ALA A 146 -19.23 10.99 -4.60
CA ALA A 146 -20.24 11.49 -5.53
C ALA A 146 -21.35 10.47 -5.82
N VAL A 147 -21.15 9.21 -5.43
CA VAL A 147 -22.08 8.09 -5.64
C VAL A 147 -22.70 7.72 -4.30
N LYS A 148 -23.71 8.43 -3.92
CA LYS A 148 -24.54 8.11 -2.74
C LYS A 148 -25.89 7.57 -3.17
#